data_ccaf95043169ddf145a424db734fb430
#
_entry.id   ccaf95043169ddf145a424db734fb430
#
_cell.length_a   1.000
_cell.length_b   1.000
_cell.length_c   1.000
_cell.angle_alpha   90.00
_cell.angle_beta   90.00
_cell.angle_gamma   90.00
#
_symmetry.space_group_name_H-M   'P 1'
#
loop_
_entity.id
_entity.type
_entity.pdbx_description
1 polymer ?
#
loop_
_entity_poly.entity_id
_entity_poly.type
_entity_poly.pdbx_seq_one_letter_code
_entity_poly.pdbx_strand_id
1 'polypeptide(L)'
;MRQLAALSAVIEEGSFERAAQRLHVTQSAVSQRVKQLEERLGQTLVVRTLPIHATEAGQQVLKHFRQISLLEQELRAGLSQRDARGFTRVSIGVNADSLETWFPDALSHLVQHEQLLMDLKVEDQDATQQLLKDGEVIGCISSSPKAMPGCLCVPLGVIPYRCLASAAYLERYFPHGVTAEAFRRAPVAEFSHKDQLQNRYLQQFFGIGPHEYPRHRIPSSTAFCDMIVRGLACGMVPEQQGAPLIASGAVQEMTPGRYLAVPLYWHVWNLSSNLVRRLTDELVAEAARQLDPFDVHPRLTHPG
;
A
#
# COMPACT_ATOMS: atom_id res chain seq x y z
N MET A 1 -10.88 12.45 -25.40
CA MET A 1 -11.48 12.23 -24.07
C MET A 1 -12.62 11.19 -24.05
N ARG A 2 -13.70 11.27 -24.87
CA ARG A 2 -14.84 10.31 -24.80
C ARG A 2 -14.47 8.83 -24.99
N GLN A 3 -13.49 8.52 -25.84
CA GLN A 3 -12.99 7.15 -26.08
C GLN A 3 -12.20 6.62 -24.87
N LEU A 4 -11.35 7.47 -24.28
CA LEU A 4 -10.58 7.13 -23.08
C LEU A 4 -11.49 6.92 -21.87
N ALA A 5 -12.51 7.76 -21.69
CA ALA A 5 -13.52 7.57 -20.65
C ALA A 5 -14.32 6.27 -20.83
N ALA A 6 -14.60 5.87 -22.07
CA ALA A 6 -15.25 4.60 -22.35
C ALA A 6 -14.36 3.39 -21.98
N LEU A 7 -13.08 3.43 -22.31
CA LEU A 7 -12.11 2.41 -21.92
C LEU A 7 -12.01 2.32 -20.38
N SER A 8 -11.86 3.45 -19.69
CA SER A 8 -11.79 3.50 -18.21
C SER A 8 -13.03 2.87 -17.58
N ALA A 9 -14.22 3.27 -18.02
CA ALA A 9 -15.46 2.74 -17.49
C ALA A 9 -15.60 1.21 -17.70
N VAL A 10 -15.20 0.69 -18.88
CA VAL A 10 -15.26 -0.76 -19.17
C VAL A 10 -14.34 -1.55 -18.23
N ILE A 11 -13.13 -1.06 -17.97
CA ILE A 11 -12.18 -1.75 -17.09
C ILE A 11 -12.59 -1.65 -15.63
N GLU A 12 -13.04 -0.48 -15.17
CA GLU A 12 -13.49 -0.27 -13.79
C GLU A 12 -14.74 -1.08 -13.44
N GLU A 13 -15.69 -1.17 -14.39
CA GLU A 13 -16.92 -1.92 -14.20
C GLU A 13 -16.77 -3.43 -14.54
N GLY A 14 -15.71 -3.81 -15.22
CA GLY A 14 -15.51 -5.19 -15.72
C GLY A 14 -16.59 -5.65 -16.71
N SER A 15 -17.37 -4.70 -17.29
CA SER A 15 -18.52 -4.98 -18.17
C SER A 15 -18.83 -3.81 -19.09
N PHE A 16 -19.03 -4.08 -20.37
CA PHE A 16 -19.49 -3.07 -21.34
C PHE A 16 -20.90 -2.55 -21.03
N GLU A 17 -21.75 -3.40 -20.50
CA GLU A 17 -23.13 -3.03 -20.13
C GLU A 17 -23.14 -2.08 -18.93
N ARG A 18 -22.45 -2.41 -17.84
CA ARG A 18 -22.33 -1.54 -16.66
C ARG A 18 -21.64 -0.23 -16.99
N ALA A 19 -20.60 -0.26 -17.82
CA ALA A 19 -19.96 0.95 -18.32
C ALA A 19 -20.91 1.84 -19.11
N ALA A 20 -21.80 1.27 -19.91
CA ALA A 20 -22.82 2.00 -20.66
C ALA A 20 -23.83 2.68 -19.73
N GLN A 21 -24.30 1.99 -18.70
CA GLN A 21 -25.19 2.55 -17.66
C GLN A 21 -24.51 3.72 -16.94
N ARG A 22 -23.25 3.55 -16.50
CA ARG A 22 -22.47 4.60 -15.82
C ARG A 22 -22.25 5.84 -16.69
N LEU A 23 -22.02 5.64 -18.00
CA LEU A 23 -21.77 6.73 -18.95
C LEU A 23 -23.04 7.32 -19.57
N HIS A 24 -24.23 6.80 -19.19
CA HIS A 24 -25.53 7.18 -19.74
C HIS A 24 -25.58 7.11 -21.27
N VAL A 25 -25.06 6.02 -21.84
CA VAL A 25 -25.07 5.73 -23.29
C VAL A 25 -25.43 4.26 -23.54
N THR A 26 -25.58 3.85 -24.80
CA THR A 26 -25.81 2.45 -25.15
C THR A 26 -24.53 1.63 -25.07
N GLN A 27 -24.66 0.31 -24.84
CA GLN A 27 -23.54 -0.63 -24.86
C GLN A 27 -22.80 -0.62 -26.21
N SER A 28 -23.57 -0.52 -27.32
CA SER A 28 -23.00 -0.43 -28.67
C SER A 28 -22.12 0.84 -28.83
N ALA A 29 -22.55 1.98 -28.28
CA ALA A 29 -21.76 3.21 -28.30
C ALA A 29 -20.45 3.08 -27.52
N VAL A 30 -20.47 2.42 -26.35
CA VAL A 30 -19.25 2.15 -25.57
C VAL A 30 -18.32 1.22 -26.36
N SER A 31 -18.84 0.12 -26.88
CA SER A 31 -18.06 -0.83 -27.68
C SER A 31 -17.42 -0.17 -28.90
N GLN A 32 -18.17 0.67 -29.60
CA GLN A 32 -17.67 1.41 -30.78
C GLN A 32 -16.57 2.41 -30.39
N ARG A 33 -16.71 3.13 -29.26
CA ARG A 33 -15.68 4.07 -28.79
C ARG A 33 -14.37 3.36 -28.44
N VAL A 34 -14.44 2.21 -27.76
CA VAL A 34 -13.26 1.40 -27.44
C VAL A 34 -12.62 0.88 -28.71
N LYS A 35 -13.39 0.32 -29.64
CA LYS A 35 -12.92 -0.18 -30.94
C LYS A 35 -12.21 0.92 -31.76
N GLN A 36 -12.80 2.10 -31.87
CA GLN A 36 -12.19 3.24 -32.56
C GLN A 36 -10.87 3.67 -31.90
N LEU A 37 -10.74 3.55 -30.58
CA LEU A 37 -9.51 3.84 -29.86
C LEU A 37 -8.44 2.79 -30.19
N GLU A 38 -8.80 1.51 -30.20
CA GLU A 38 -7.92 0.39 -30.58
C GLU A 38 -7.46 0.53 -32.04
N GLU A 39 -8.36 0.82 -32.96
CA GLU A 39 -8.03 1.05 -34.37
C GLU A 39 -7.07 2.24 -34.56
N ARG A 40 -7.31 3.35 -33.86
CA ARG A 40 -6.45 4.54 -33.94
C ARG A 40 -5.04 4.31 -33.40
N LEU A 41 -4.92 3.49 -32.36
CA LEU A 41 -3.62 3.18 -31.73
C LEU A 41 -2.93 1.95 -32.34
N GLY A 42 -3.65 1.19 -33.16
CA GLY A 42 -3.16 -0.07 -33.76
C GLY A 42 -2.89 -1.17 -32.71
N GLN A 43 -3.54 -1.10 -31.54
CA GLN A 43 -3.32 -1.98 -30.42
C GLN A 43 -4.65 -2.43 -29.81
N THR A 44 -4.75 -3.70 -29.40
CA THR A 44 -5.84 -4.18 -28.56
C THR A 44 -5.64 -3.69 -27.13
N LEU A 45 -6.65 -3.01 -26.58
CA LEU A 45 -6.55 -2.41 -25.25
C LEU A 45 -7.31 -3.19 -24.20
N VAL A 46 -8.25 -4.07 -24.61
CA VAL A 46 -9.16 -4.80 -23.72
C VAL A 46 -9.10 -6.30 -24.01
N VAL A 47 -8.87 -7.09 -22.98
CA VAL A 47 -9.09 -8.54 -23.00
C VAL A 47 -10.55 -8.80 -22.66
N ARG A 48 -11.29 -9.41 -23.58
CA ARG A 48 -12.77 -9.59 -23.50
C ARG A 48 -13.19 -10.88 -22.79
N THR A 49 -12.25 -11.63 -22.19
CA THR A 49 -12.58 -12.76 -21.30
C THR A 49 -13.07 -12.24 -19.94
N LEU A 50 -13.98 -12.96 -19.32
CA LEU A 50 -14.47 -12.58 -17.98
C LEU A 50 -13.49 -13.03 -16.88
N PRO A 51 -13.13 -12.14 -15.96
CA PRO A 51 -13.49 -10.72 -15.91
C PRO A 51 -12.76 -9.90 -16.99
N ILE A 52 -13.46 -8.89 -17.56
CA ILE A 52 -12.85 -7.98 -18.55
C ILE A 52 -11.72 -7.20 -17.88
N HIS A 53 -10.55 -7.18 -18.51
CA HIS A 53 -9.36 -6.46 -18.01
C HIS A 53 -8.58 -5.80 -19.14
N ALA A 54 -7.72 -4.85 -18.80
CA ALA A 54 -6.89 -4.15 -19.76
C ALA A 54 -5.70 -5.03 -20.19
N THR A 55 -5.30 -4.90 -21.46
CA THR A 55 -3.98 -5.36 -21.92
C THR A 55 -2.89 -4.45 -21.35
N GLU A 56 -1.61 -4.80 -21.54
CA GLU A 56 -0.49 -3.94 -21.17
C GLU A 56 -0.59 -2.55 -21.84
N ALA A 57 -0.90 -2.52 -23.14
CA ALA A 57 -1.17 -1.28 -23.87
C ALA A 57 -2.38 -0.52 -23.30
N GLY A 58 -3.45 -1.25 -22.93
CA GLY A 58 -4.63 -0.70 -22.28
C GLY A 58 -4.29 -0.04 -20.94
N GLN A 59 -3.46 -0.67 -20.11
CA GLN A 59 -3.01 -0.13 -18.83
C GLN A 59 -2.21 1.17 -19.03
N GLN A 60 -1.29 1.21 -19.99
CA GLN A 60 -0.55 2.43 -20.32
C GLN A 60 -1.48 3.58 -20.74
N VAL A 61 -2.46 3.30 -21.57
CA VAL A 61 -3.45 4.29 -22.01
C VAL A 61 -4.31 4.76 -20.83
N LEU A 62 -4.74 3.87 -19.94
CA LEU A 62 -5.53 4.19 -18.74
C LEU A 62 -4.72 5.06 -17.76
N LYS A 63 -3.46 4.69 -17.51
CA LYS A 63 -2.55 5.50 -16.69
C LYS A 63 -2.48 6.94 -17.22
N HIS A 64 -2.24 7.11 -18.51
CA HIS A 64 -2.17 8.42 -19.13
C HIS A 64 -3.48 9.20 -19.04
N PHE A 65 -4.60 8.52 -19.25
CA PHE A 65 -5.92 9.11 -19.10
C PHE A 65 -6.18 9.63 -17.67
N ARG A 66 -5.82 8.85 -16.65
CA ARG A 66 -5.97 9.24 -15.24
C ARG A 66 -5.11 10.47 -14.89
N GLN A 67 -3.87 10.53 -15.41
CA GLN A 67 -2.99 11.69 -15.26
C GLN A 67 -3.61 12.96 -15.87
N ILE A 68 -4.11 12.88 -17.10
CA ILE A 68 -4.78 13.99 -17.78
C ILE A 68 -6.04 14.40 -17.01
N SER A 69 -6.85 13.43 -16.56
CA SER A 69 -8.08 13.70 -15.83
C SER A 69 -7.82 14.45 -14.52
N LEU A 70 -6.76 14.11 -13.80
CA LEU A 70 -6.35 14.81 -12.58
C LEU A 70 -6.02 16.28 -12.87
N LEU A 71 -5.19 16.52 -13.90
CA LEU A 71 -4.80 17.87 -14.28
C LEU A 71 -5.99 18.70 -14.81
N GLU A 72 -6.92 18.09 -15.54
CA GLU A 72 -8.15 18.74 -15.99
C GLU A 72 -9.07 19.11 -14.82
N GLN A 73 -9.18 18.25 -13.80
CA GLN A 73 -9.96 18.54 -12.60
C GLN A 73 -9.38 19.73 -11.84
N GLU A 74 -8.06 19.77 -11.67
CA GLU A 74 -7.38 20.92 -11.04
C GLU A 74 -7.59 22.23 -11.83
N LEU A 75 -7.45 22.16 -13.14
CA LEU A 75 -7.68 23.35 -13.99
C LEU A 75 -9.12 23.86 -13.83
N ARG A 76 -10.11 22.98 -13.85
CA ARG A 76 -11.52 23.36 -13.65
C ARG A 76 -11.75 23.96 -12.27
N ALA A 77 -11.18 23.37 -11.22
CA ALA A 77 -11.27 23.90 -9.86
C ALA A 77 -10.65 25.31 -9.76
N GLY A 78 -9.51 25.55 -10.41
CA GLY A 78 -8.85 26.86 -10.43
C GLY A 78 -9.58 27.94 -11.25
N LEU A 79 -10.35 27.55 -12.28
CA LEU A 79 -11.11 28.47 -13.13
C LEU A 79 -12.50 28.80 -12.57
N SER A 80 -13.06 27.94 -11.72
CA SER A 80 -14.41 28.09 -11.18
C SER A 80 -14.37 28.93 -9.89
N GLN A 81 -14.67 30.22 -9.98
CA GLN A 81 -14.83 31.11 -8.81
C GLN A 81 -16.11 30.83 -7.97
N ARG A 82 -17.02 30.01 -8.47
CA ARG A 82 -18.30 29.65 -7.80
C ARG A 82 -18.68 28.24 -8.18
N ASP A 83 -18.97 27.40 -7.17
CA ASP A 83 -19.59 26.07 -7.29
C ASP A 83 -18.74 24.93 -7.88
N ALA A 84 -17.49 24.78 -7.49
CA ALA A 84 -16.86 23.45 -7.55
C ALA A 84 -17.49 22.52 -6.49
N ARG A 85 -18.79 22.19 -6.65
CA ARG A 85 -19.53 21.23 -5.80
C ARG A 85 -19.17 19.80 -6.22
N GLY A 86 -17.90 19.45 -6.21
CA GLY A 86 -17.46 18.11 -6.59
C GLY A 86 -16.27 17.66 -5.79
N PHE A 87 -16.35 16.43 -5.27
CA PHE A 87 -15.20 15.79 -4.66
C PHE A 87 -14.21 15.33 -5.72
N THR A 88 -12.92 15.56 -5.49
CA THR A 88 -11.84 14.98 -6.26
C THR A 88 -11.47 13.62 -5.67
N ARG A 89 -11.58 12.54 -6.44
CA ARG A 89 -11.18 11.21 -6.00
C ARG A 89 -9.68 11.01 -6.20
N VAL A 90 -9.01 10.53 -5.15
CA VAL A 90 -7.58 10.24 -5.14
C VAL A 90 -7.36 8.79 -4.71
N SER A 91 -6.72 8.00 -5.55
CA SER A 91 -6.38 6.60 -5.24
C SER A 91 -4.92 6.51 -4.81
N ILE A 92 -4.65 5.90 -3.64
CA ILE A 92 -3.32 5.74 -3.06
C ILE A 92 -3.11 4.29 -2.66
N GLY A 93 -1.91 3.75 -2.98
CA GLY A 93 -1.46 2.46 -2.49
C GLY A 93 -0.78 2.60 -1.13
N VAL A 94 -1.17 1.79 -0.15
CA VAL A 94 -0.63 1.84 1.20
C VAL A 94 -0.50 0.43 1.78
N ASN A 95 0.53 0.18 2.57
CA ASN A 95 0.61 -1.06 3.33
C ASN A 95 -0.26 -1.00 4.59
N ALA A 96 -0.73 -2.16 5.05
CA ALA A 96 -1.66 -2.27 6.17
C ALA A 96 -1.14 -1.59 7.45
N ASP A 97 0.13 -1.75 7.77
CA ASP A 97 0.71 -1.19 9.00
C ASP A 97 0.77 0.34 8.97
N SER A 98 1.14 0.94 7.83
CA SER A 98 1.08 2.41 7.68
C SER A 98 -0.35 2.93 7.78
N LEU A 99 -1.32 2.22 7.18
CA LEU A 99 -2.73 2.59 7.24
C LEU A 99 -3.28 2.56 8.66
N GLU A 100 -2.87 1.60 9.48
CA GLU A 100 -3.32 1.44 10.87
C GLU A 100 -2.56 2.32 11.88
N THR A 101 -1.51 3.03 11.44
CA THR A 101 -0.67 3.84 12.33
C THR A 101 -0.68 5.32 11.94
N TRP A 102 0.25 5.77 11.17
CA TRP A 102 0.57 7.18 10.93
C TRP A 102 -0.13 7.79 9.69
N PHE A 103 -0.49 6.97 8.71
CA PHE A 103 -1.01 7.46 7.43
C PHE A 103 -2.35 8.20 7.51
N PRO A 104 -3.34 7.80 8.36
CA PRO A 104 -4.58 8.55 8.50
C PRO A 104 -4.36 9.99 9.00
N ASP A 105 -3.42 10.19 9.93
CA ASP A 105 -3.08 11.51 10.44
C ASP A 105 -2.48 12.40 9.35
N ALA A 106 -1.63 11.83 8.49
CA ALA A 106 -1.04 12.53 7.35
C ALA A 106 -2.07 13.06 6.34
N LEU A 107 -3.23 12.40 6.24
CA LEU A 107 -4.29 12.80 5.30
C LEU A 107 -5.37 13.66 5.94
N SER A 108 -5.45 13.70 7.27
CA SER A 108 -6.57 14.28 8.00
C SER A 108 -6.80 15.76 7.62
N HIS A 109 -5.74 16.55 7.55
CA HIS A 109 -5.82 17.96 7.18
C HIS A 109 -6.34 18.16 5.75
N LEU A 110 -5.81 17.41 4.77
CA LEU A 110 -6.25 17.51 3.38
C LEU A 110 -7.70 17.09 3.18
N VAL A 111 -8.11 15.99 3.80
CA VAL A 111 -9.49 15.49 3.68
C VAL A 111 -10.50 16.42 4.33
N GLN A 112 -10.14 17.06 5.47
CA GLN A 112 -11.02 17.99 6.17
C GLN A 112 -11.17 19.34 5.46
N HIS A 113 -10.13 19.83 4.81
CA HIS A 113 -10.09 21.19 4.23
C HIS A 113 -10.27 21.22 2.73
N GLU A 114 -10.11 20.07 2.05
CA GLU A 114 -10.31 19.93 0.63
C GLU A 114 -11.41 18.90 0.36
N GLN A 115 -12.16 19.09 -0.71
CA GLN A 115 -13.20 18.13 -1.10
C GLN A 115 -12.58 16.89 -1.75
N LEU A 116 -11.88 16.09 -0.95
CA LEU A 116 -11.21 14.85 -1.39
C LEU A 116 -11.99 13.61 -0.98
N LEU A 117 -12.05 12.65 -1.88
CA LEU A 117 -12.47 11.27 -1.59
C LEU A 117 -11.26 10.36 -1.79
N MET A 118 -10.87 9.70 -0.72
CA MET A 118 -9.74 8.78 -0.74
C MET A 118 -10.21 7.38 -1.14
N ASP A 119 -9.51 6.78 -2.09
CA ASP A 119 -9.65 5.38 -2.49
C ASP A 119 -8.33 4.67 -2.16
N LEU A 120 -8.29 4.02 -0.99
CA LEU A 120 -7.07 3.41 -0.48
C LEU A 120 -6.99 1.95 -0.89
N LYS A 121 -5.92 1.60 -1.61
CA LYS A 121 -5.63 0.23 -2.01
C LYS A 121 -4.57 -0.34 -1.10
N VAL A 122 -4.98 -1.33 -0.30
CA VAL A 122 -4.09 -1.98 0.67
C VAL A 122 -3.43 -3.18 0.03
N GLU A 123 -2.11 -3.16 -0.01
CA GLU A 123 -1.26 -4.25 -0.49
C GLU A 123 -0.02 -4.39 0.39
N ASP A 124 0.69 -5.52 0.26
CA ASP A 124 2.00 -5.67 0.88
C ASP A 124 2.98 -4.61 0.36
N GLN A 125 3.93 -4.19 1.20
CA GLN A 125 4.86 -3.08 0.91
C GLN A 125 5.58 -3.21 -0.44
N ASP A 126 5.90 -4.44 -0.85
CA ASP A 126 6.59 -4.71 -2.12
C ASP A 126 5.63 -4.79 -3.32
N ALA A 127 4.32 -4.92 -3.07
CA ALA A 127 3.30 -5.03 -4.11
C ALA A 127 2.64 -3.67 -4.46
N THR A 128 2.71 -2.68 -3.58
CA THR A 128 2.10 -1.35 -3.80
C THR A 128 2.65 -0.63 -5.03
N GLN A 129 3.93 -0.83 -5.37
CA GLN A 129 4.53 -0.24 -6.57
C GLN A 129 3.90 -0.74 -7.87
N GLN A 130 3.39 -1.98 -7.91
CA GLN A 130 2.71 -2.49 -9.09
C GLN A 130 1.42 -1.69 -9.38
N LEU A 131 0.66 -1.32 -8.36
CA LEU A 131 -0.52 -0.46 -8.51
C LEU A 131 -0.20 0.90 -9.15
N LEU A 132 0.93 1.51 -8.76
CA LEU A 132 1.39 2.78 -9.33
C LEU A 132 1.89 2.59 -10.77
N LYS A 133 2.57 1.51 -11.06
CA LYS A 133 3.04 1.14 -12.40
C LYS A 133 1.86 0.93 -13.35
N ASP A 134 0.82 0.24 -12.90
CA ASP A 134 -0.40 -0.02 -13.65
C ASP A 134 -1.32 1.21 -13.71
N GLY A 135 -0.93 2.29 -13.04
CA GLY A 135 -1.68 3.55 -13.02
C GLY A 135 -2.97 3.48 -12.20
N GLU A 136 -3.14 2.47 -11.35
CA GLU A 136 -4.31 2.31 -10.50
C GLU A 136 -4.34 3.29 -9.34
N VAL A 137 -3.18 3.80 -8.93
CA VAL A 137 -2.99 4.80 -7.89
C VAL A 137 -2.12 5.94 -8.41
N ILE A 138 -2.25 7.13 -7.83
CA ILE A 138 -1.41 8.29 -8.17
C ILE A 138 -0.08 8.27 -7.43
N GLY A 139 -0.04 7.58 -6.29
CA GLY A 139 1.14 7.38 -5.46
C GLY A 139 0.97 6.18 -4.55
N CYS A 140 2.08 5.68 -4.02
CA CYS A 140 2.06 4.57 -3.08
C CYS A 140 3.22 4.64 -2.09
N ILE A 141 3.01 4.03 -0.91
CA ILE A 141 4.04 3.78 0.08
C ILE A 141 4.66 2.41 -0.19
N SER A 142 5.99 2.35 -0.24
CA SER A 142 6.75 1.14 -0.51
C SER A 142 8.04 1.12 0.29
N SER A 143 8.62 -0.07 0.51
CA SER A 143 9.95 -0.24 1.12
C SER A 143 11.12 -0.07 0.14
N SER A 144 10.86 -0.01 -1.15
CA SER A 144 11.87 0.08 -2.20
C SER A 144 12.36 1.52 -2.42
N PRO A 145 13.67 1.80 -2.37
CA PRO A 145 14.22 3.12 -2.68
C PRO A 145 14.27 3.41 -4.19
N LYS A 146 13.96 2.43 -5.04
CA LYS A 146 14.12 2.55 -6.50
C LYS A 146 12.97 3.32 -7.11
N ALA A 147 13.26 4.53 -7.60
CA ALA A 147 12.29 5.31 -8.36
C ALA A 147 11.86 4.60 -9.66
N MET A 148 10.59 4.67 -9.97
CA MET A 148 10.04 4.17 -11.25
C MET A 148 10.07 5.26 -12.33
N PRO A 149 10.17 4.91 -13.63
CA PRO A 149 10.09 5.86 -14.71
C PRO A 149 8.83 6.74 -14.63
N GLY A 150 9.02 8.06 -14.71
CA GLY A 150 7.93 9.03 -14.62
C GLY A 150 7.33 9.23 -13.22
N CYS A 151 8.00 8.72 -12.18
CA CYS A 151 7.60 8.90 -10.78
C CYS A 151 8.75 9.54 -9.97
N LEU A 152 8.37 10.25 -8.93
CA LEU A 152 9.27 10.69 -7.86
C LEU A 152 9.30 9.60 -6.78
N CYS A 153 10.45 9.49 -6.10
CA CYS A 153 10.62 8.65 -4.91
C CYS A 153 11.13 9.56 -3.79
N VAL A 154 10.32 9.73 -2.77
CA VAL A 154 10.60 10.62 -1.63
C VAL A 154 10.79 9.76 -0.37
N PRO A 155 11.94 9.87 0.33
CA PRO A 155 12.14 9.14 1.57
C PRO A 155 11.18 9.68 2.65
N LEU A 156 10.56 8.77 3.41
CA LEU A 156 9.64 9.11 4.51
C LEU A 156 10.29 8.90 5.87
N GLY A 157 10.88 7.73 6.09
CA GLY A 157 11.47 7.33 7.36
C GLY A 157 11.51 5.81 7.48
N VAL A 158 11.64 5.32 8.69
CA VAL A 158 11.82 3.91 9.00
C VAL A 158 10.81 3.48 10.06
N ILE A 159 10.22 2.30 9.90
CA ILE A 159 9.42 1.66 10.94
C ILE A 159 10.25 0.51 11.53
N PRO A 160 10.57 0.55 12.84
CA PRO A 160 11.11 -0.60 13.55
C PRO A 160 10.01 -1.65 13.78
N TYR A 161 10.33 -2.92 13.50
CA TYR A 161 9.47 -4.06 13.79
C TYR A 161 10.11 -4.95 14.85
N ARG A 162 9.37 -5.24 15.92
CA ARG A 162 9.81 -6.09 17.02
C ARG A 162 9.05 -7.41 17.04
N CYS A 163 9.74 -8.49 17.39
CA CYS A 163 9.08 -9.79 17.58
C CYS A 163 8.42 -9.83 18.94
N LEU A 164 7.09 -9.86 18.97
CA LEU A 164 6.28 -9.82 20.18
C LEU A 164 5.55 -11.15 20.45
N ALA A 165 5.36 -11.44 21.72
CA ALA A 165 4.55 -12.57 22.18
C ALA A 165 3.92 -12.28 23.55
N SER A 166 2.81 -12.93 23.89
CA SER A 166 2.27 -12.91 25.25
C SER A 166 3.07 -13.80 26.19
N ALA A 167 2.97 -13.56 27.51
CA ALA A 167 3.62 -14.37 28.52
C ALA A 167 3.22 -15.87 28.43
N ALA A 168 1.92 -16.14 28.26
CA ALA A 168 1.41 -17.50 28.13
C ALA A 168 1.96 -18.24 26.88
N TYR A 169 2.18 -17.51 25.78
CA TYR A 169 2.82 -18.09 24.59
C TYR A 169 4.27 -18.46 24.87
N LEU A 170 5.02 -17.58 25.55
CA LEU A 170 6.43 -17.83 25.89
C LEU A 170 6.57 -19.01 26.87
N GLU A 171 5.75 -19.09 27.90
CA GLU A 171 5.72 -20.24 28.81
C GLU A 171 5.46 -21.55 28.08
N ARG A 172 4.55 -21.55 27.12
CA ARG A 172 4.18 -22.75 26.37
C ARG A 172 5.26 -23.23 25.38
N TYR A 173 5.83 -22.32 24.60
CA TYR A 173 6.70 -22.68 23.48
C TYR A 173 8.19 -22.39 23.71
N PHE A 174 8.51 -21.52 24.67
CA PHE A 174 9.87 -21.06 24.96
C PHE A 174 10.26 -21.17 26.44
N PRO A 175 9.90 -22.25 27.14
CA PRO A 175 10.16 -22.38 28.57
C PRO A 175 11.66 -22.37 28.94
N HIS A 176 12.53 -22.66 27.99
CA HIS A 176 13.99 -22.67 28.15
C HIS A 176 14.69 -21.55 27.40
N GLY A 177 13.96 -20.48 27.03
CA GLY A 177 14.48 -19.34 26.29
C GLY A 177 14.22 -19.40 24.80
N VAL A 178 14.46 -18.27 24.11
CA VAL A 178 14.17 -18.08 22.69
C VAL A 178 15.28 -18.68 21.84
N THR A 179 15.03 -19.83 21.26
CA THR A 179 15.97 -20.62 20.46
C THR A 179 15.42 -20.99 19.09
N ALA A 180 16.31 -21.30 18.13
CA ALA A 180 15.93 -21.79 16.81
C ALA A 180 15.06 -23.06 16.88
N GLU A 181 15.40 -24.00 17.77
CA GLU A 181 14.66 -25.25 17.93
C GLU A 181 13.22 -24.99 18.45
N ALA A 182 13.04 -24.03 19.35
CA ALA A 182 11.72 -23.65 19.84
C ALA A 182 10.86 -23.04 18.73
N PHE A 183 11.42 -22.16 17.89
CA PHE A 183 10.69 -21.59 16.73
C PHE A 183 10.20 -22.64 15.73
N ARG A 184 10.93 -23.75 15.55
CA ARG A 184 10.48 -24.85 14.66
C ARG A 184 9.17 -25.50 15.11
N ARG A 185 8.76 -25.30 16.37
CA ARG A 185 7.53 -25.87 16.95
C ARG A 185 6.49 -24.82 17.31
N ALA A 186 6.90 -23.56 17.38
CA ALA A 186 6.07 -22.45 17.82
C ALA A 186 5.39 -21.77 16.62
N PRO A 187 4.04 -21.65 16.59
CA PRO A 187 3.33 -20.99 15.51
C PRO A 187 3.65 -19.49 15.43
N VAL A 188 4.08 -19.01 14.28
CA VAL A 188 4.33 -17.58 14.02
C VAL A 188 3.22 -16.97 13.17
N ALA A 189 2.99 -15.67 13.31
CA ALA A 189 2.07 -14.92 12.48
C ALA A 189 2.80 -14.34 11.28
N GLU A 190 2.21 -14.50 10.09
CA GLU A 190 2.57 -13.84 8.83
C GLU A 190 1.35 -13.09 8.31
N PHE A 191 1.52 -11.91 7.71
CA PHE A 191 0.41 -11.16 7.16
C PHE A 191 -0.18 -11.85 5.92
N SER A 192 0.68 -12.22 4.97
CA SER A 192 0.30 -12.91 3.74
C SER A 192 1.41 -13.89 3.28
N HIS A 193 1.16 -14.58 2.17
CA HIS A 193 2.19 -15.44 1.55
C HIS A 193 3.32 -14.63 0.88
N LYS A 194 3.13 -13.33 0.63
CA LYS A 194 4.14 -12.42 0.09
C LYS A 194 4.97 -11.75 1.19
N ASP A 195 4.45 -11.73 2.42
CA ASP A 195 5.13 -11.14 3.57
C ASP A 195 6.41 -11.91 3.90
N GLN A 196 7.56 -11.22 3.83
CA GLN A 196 8.87 -11.77 4.13
C GLN A 196 9.45 -11.31 5.46
N LEU A 197 8.72 -10.47 6.22
CA LEU A 197 9.26 -9.81 7.39
C LEU A 197 9.63 -10.82 8.48
N GLN A 198 8.70 -11.72 8.81
CA GLN A 198 8.93 -12.79 9.78
C GLN A 198 10.06 -13.74 9.35
N ASN A 199 10.08 -14.11 8.05
CA ASN A 199 11.11 -14.95 7.49
C ASN A 199 12.50 -14.29 7.58
N ARG A 200 12.61 -13.01 7.22
CA ARG A 200 13.88 -12.25 7.34
C ARG A 200 14.37 -12.21 8.78
N TYR A 201 13.48 -11.96 9.75
CA TYR A 201 13.83 -11.94 11.16
C TYR A 201 14.37 -13.32 11.63
N LEU A 202 13.65 -14.40 11.34
CA LEU A 202 14.06 -15.75 11.74
C LEU A 202 15.34 -16.19 11.05
N GLN A 203 15.51 -15.88 9.78
CA GLN A 203 16.75 -16.18 9.05
C GLN A 203 17.94 -15.39 9.60
N GLN A 204 17.76 -14.08 9.85
CA GLN A 204 18.84 -13.20 10.29
C GLN A 204 19.34 -13.52 11.71
N PHE A 205 18.43 -13.83 12.64
CA PHE A 205 18.77 -13.96 14.05
C PHE A 205 18.84 -15.41 14.55
N PHE A 206 18.28 -16.35 13.82
CA PHE A 206 18.19 -17.76 14.23
C PHE A 206 18.62 -18.76 13.15
N GLY A 207 18.87 -18.30 11.92
CA GLY A 207 19.26 -19.20 10.81
C GLY A 207 18.14 -20.14 10.35
N ILE A 208 16.87 -19.78 10.56
CA ILE A 208 15.68 -20.59 10.24
C ILE A 208 15.13 -20.17 8.88
N GLY A 209 14.96 -21.13 7.98
CA GLY A 209 14.41 -20.91 6.66
C GLY A 209 12.86 -20.84 6.64
N PRO A 210 12.27 -20.41 5.50
CA PRO A 210 10.85 -20.09 5.40
C PRO A 210 9.89 -21.29 5.55
N HIS A 211 10.37 -22.52 5.53
CA HIS A 211 9.55 -23.73 5.63
C HIS A 211 9.81 -24.54 6.89
N GLU A 212 10.60 -24.00 7.81
CA GLU A 212 11.05 -24.71 9.00
C GLU A 212 10.23 -24.41 10.26
N TYR A 213 9.15 -23.62 10.16
CA TYR A 213 8.30 -23.27 11.29
C TYR A 213 6.81 -23.26 10.93
N PRO A 214 5.92 -23.59 11.90
CA PRO A 214 4.47 -23.49 11.69
C PRO A 214 4.03 -22.04 11.64
N ARG A 215 3.02 -21.72 10.81
CA ARG A 215 2.58 -20.35 10.61
C ARG A 215 1.08 -20.19 10.49
N HIS A 216 0.58 -19.09 11.02
CA HIS A 216 -0.75 -18.57 10.74
C HIS A 216 -0.63 -17.42 9.72
N ARG A 217 -1.58 -17.32 8.78
CA ARG A 217 -1.69 -16.18 7.87
C ARG A 217 -2.88 -15.34 8.22
N ILE A 218 -2.64 -14.07 8.55
CA ILE A 218 -3.63 -13.16 9.12
C ILE A 218 -3.56 -11.83 8.38
N PRO A 219 -4.34 -11.66 7.29
CA PRO A 219 -4.28 -10.47 6.42
C PRO A 219 -5.05 -9.28 7.00
N SER A 220 -4.81 -8.97 8.26
CA SER A 220 -5.36 -7.84 8.99
C SER A 220 -4.40 -7.47 10.11
N SER A 221 -3.89 -6.24 10.12
CA SER A 221 -2.92 -5.77 11.12
C SER A 221 -3.50 -5.82 12.55
N THR A 222 -4.76 -5.42 12.72
CA THR A 222 -5.46 -5.49 14.02
C THR A 222 -5.62 -6.92 14.49
N ALA A 223 -6.13 -7.84 13.63
CA ALA A 223 -6.29 -9.25 14.01
C ALA A 223 -4.94 -9.94 14.25
N PHE A 224 -3.87 -9.51 13.55
CA PHE A 224 -2.52 -9.99 13.76
C PHE A 224 -2.05 -9.70 15.20
N CYS A 225 -2.18 -8.47 15.67
CA CYS A 225 -1.88 -8.10 17.05
C CYS A 225 -2.76 -8.85 18.05
N ASP A 226 -4.06 -9.01 17.78
CA ASP A 226 -5.00 -9.75 18.62
C ASP A 226 -4.58 -11.22 18.82
N MET A 227 -4.13 -11.89 17.76
CA MET A 227 -3.65 -13.28 17.83
C MET A 227 -2.41 -13.39 18.74
N ILE A 228 -1.51 -12.41 18.68
CA ILE A 228 -0.32 -12.36 19.55
C ILE A 228 -0.73 -12.15 21.02
N VAL A 229 -1.60 -11.19 21.29
CA VAL A 229 -2.11 -10.90 22.64
C VAL A 229 -2.79 -12.13 23.25
N ARG A 230 -3.56 -12.88 22.46
CA ARG A 230 -4.24 -14.12 22.90
C ARG A 230 -3.29 -15.32 23.08
N GLY A 231 -2.00 -15.17 22.77
CA GLY A 231 -1.01 -16.25 22.91
C GLY A 231 -1.14 -17.37 21.88
N LEU A 232 -1.71 -17.05 20.70
CA LEU A 232 -1.89 -18.01 19.62
C LEU A 232 -0.70 -18.04 18.65
N ALA A 233 0.06 -16.95 18.60
CA ALA A 233 1.26 -16.80 17.77
C ALA A 233 2.22 -15.80 18.40
N CYS A 234 3.46 -15.78 17.92
CA CYS A 234 4.33 -14.60 17.97
C CYS A 234 4.45 -13.97 16.58
N GLY A 235 4.92 -12.73 16.48
CA GLY A 235 5.07 -12.10 15.18
C GLY A 235 5.77 -10.75 15.22
N MET A 236 6.16 -10.28 14.03
CA MET A 236 6.78 -8.97 13.85
C MET A 236 5.69 -7.89 13.83
N VAL A 237 5.73 -7.00 14.83
CA VAL A 237 4.76 -5.92 15.02
C VAL A 237 5.48 -4.58 14.89
N PRO A 238 4.94 -3.59 14.15
CA PRO A 238 5.51 -2.25 14.07
C PRO A 238 5.49 -1.59 15.45
N GLU A 239 6.50 -0.82 15.76
CA GLU A 239 6.69 -0.22 17.10
C GLU A 239 5.50 0.61 17.54
N GLN A 240 4.85 1.36 16.64
CA GLN A 240 3.68 2.18 16.94
C GLN A 240 2.50 1.36 17.47
N GLN A 241 2.31 0.12 16.98
CA GLN A 241 1.28 -0.80 17.50
C GLN A 241 1.78 -1.61 18.70
N GLY A 242 3.05 -1.97 18.71
CA GLY A 242 3.65 -2.82 19.74
C GLY A 242 3.88 -2.11 21.06
N ALA A 243 4.32 -0.84 21.04
CA ALA A 243 4.65 -0.09 22.26
C ALA A 243 3.49 0.02 23.26
N PRO A 244 2.23 0.34 22.87
CA PRO A 244 1.09 0.33 23.79
C PRO A 244 0.81 -1.05 24.36
N LEU A 245 0.95 -2.12 23.58
CA LEU A 245 0.73 -3.50 24.03
C LEU A 245 1.80 -3.96 25.04
N ILE A 246 3.05 -3.54 24.83
CA ILE A 246 4.14 -3.79 25.79
C ILE A 246 3.89 -2.99 27.07
N ALA A 247 3.54 -1.71 26.97
CA ALA A 247 3.29 -0.84 28.11
C ALA A 247 2.12 -1.35 29.00
N SER A 248 1.09 -1.95 28.38
CA SER A 248 -0.02 -2.59 29.11
C SER A 248 0.32 -3.95 29.74
N GLY A 249 1.48 -4.54 29.41
CA GLY A 249 1.85 -5.89 29.82
C GLY A 249 1.14 -7.01 29.06
N ALA A 250 0.36 -6.70 28.02
CA ALA A 250 -0.34 -7.70 27.21
C ALA A 250 0.62 -8.59 26.42
N VAL A 251 1.75 -8.03 25.99
CA VAL A 251 2.83 -8.73 25.28
C VAL A 251 4.19 -8.26 25.77
N GLN A 252 5.23 -8.99 25.39
CA GLN A 252 6.61 -8.60 25.63
C GLN A 252 7.46 -8.88 24.40
N GLU A 253 8.57 -8.16 24.30
CA GLU A 253 9.56 -8.36 23.26
C GLU A 253 10.30 -9.68 23.49
N MET A 254 10.26 -10.59 22.51
CA MET A 254 10.88 -11.92 22.65
C MET A 254 12.42 -11.83 22.71
N THR A 255 13.00 -10.87 22.01
CA THR A 255 14.45 -10.70 21.90
C THR A 255 14.80 -9.21 22.00
N PRO A 256 14.92 -8.64 23.19
CA PRO A 256 15.24 -7.24 23.37
C PRO A 256 16.50 -6.81 22.60
N GLY A 257 16.37 -5.71 21.86
CA GLY A 257 17.46 -5.17 21.03
C GLY A 257 17.61 -5.83 19.64
N ARG A 258 16.82 -6.86 19.30
CA ARG A 258 16.80 -7.46 17.95
C ARG A 258 15.49 -7.08 17.24
N TYR A 259 15.58 -6.23 16.24
CA TYR A 259 14.46 -5.74 15.48
C TYR A 259 14.79 -5.68 13.98
N LEU A 260 13.81 -5.52 13.15
CA LEU A 260 13.99 -5.22 11.74
C LEU A 260 13.56 -3.79 11.48
N ALA A 261 14.43 -3.01 10.86
CA ALA A 261 14.13 -1.66 10.42
C ALA A 261 13.65 -1.69 8.96
N VAL A 262 12.43 -1.22 8.71
CA VAL A 262 11.82 -1.21 7.38
C VAL A 262 11.76 0.23 6.88
N PRO A 263 12.53 0.57 5.84
CA PRO A 263 12.49 1.91 5.25
C PRO A 263 11.20 2.11 4.49
N LEU A 264 10.64 3.31 4.51
CA LEU A 264 9.47 3.70 3.76
C LEU A 264 9.77 4.86 2.82
N TYR A 265 9.22 4.75 1.62
CA TYR A 265 9.34 5.75 0.56
C TYR A 265 7.96 6.03 -0.02
N TRP A 266 7.69 7.31 -0.31
CA TRP A 266 6.56 7.75 -1.09
C TRP A 266 6.92 7.79 -2.56
N HIS A 267 6.27 6.96 -3.35
CA HIS A 267 6.37 6.97 -4.80
C HIS A 267 5.14 7.63 -5.40
N VAL A 268 5.32 8.64 -6.23
CA VAL A 268 4.20 9.41 -6.78
C VAL A 268 4.49 9.82 -8.22
N TRP A 269 3.47 9.97 -9.02
CA TRP A 269 3.63 10.50 -10.38
C TRP A 269 4.32 11.87 -10.37
N ASN A 270 5.31 12.03 -11.22
CA ASN A 270 5.98 13.32 -11.43
C ASN A 270 5.11 14.20 -12.33
N LEU A 271 4.09 14.83 -11.74
CA LEU A 271 3.15 15.72 -12.41
C LEU A 271 3.23 17.12 -11.81
N SER A 272 3.08 18.13 -12.68
CA SER A 272 2.92 19.53 -12.25
C SER A 272 1.50 19.75 -11.70
N SER A 273 1.20 19.12 -10.58
CA SER A 273 -0.10 19.12 -9.89
C SER A 273 0.06 19.69 -8.48
N ASN A 274 -0.79 20.67 -8.13
CA ASN A 274 -0.80 21.26 -6.80
C ASN A 274 -1.30 20.25 -5.75
N LEU A 275 -2.25 19.40 -6.13
CA LEU A 275 -2.77 18.36 -5.25
C LEU A 275 -1.69 17.32 -4.92
N VAL A 276 -0.95 16.82 -5.94
CA VAL A 276 0.15 15.88 -5.74
C VAL A 276 1.22 16.47 -4.84
N ARG A 277 1.57 17.74 -5.03
CA ARG A 277 2.54 18.44 -4.20
C ARG A 277 2.07 18.52 -2.74
N ARG A 278 0.86 19.04 -2.48
CA ARG A 278 0.32 19.16 -1.11
C ARG A 278 0.20 17.80 -0.42
N LEU A 279 -0.28 16.78 -1.14
CA LEU A 279 -0.33 15.41 -0.62
C LEU A 279 1.06 14.92 -0.22
N THR A 280 2.08 15.18 -1.04
CA THR A 280 3.47 14.83 -0.73
C THR A 280 3.99 15.59 0.49
N ASP A 281 3.73 16.90 0.56
CA ASP A 281 4.17 17.75 1.67
C ASP A 281 3.57 17.29 3.02
N GLU A 282 2.26 16.97 3.06
CA GLU A 282 1.60 16.46 4.27
C GLU A 282 2.12 15.07 4.68
N LEU A 283 2.28 14.17 3.71
CA LEU A 283 2.85 12.84 3.99
C LEU A 283 4.27 12.93 4.56
N VAL A 284 5.12 13.77 3.98
CA VAL A 284 6.50 13.97 4.46
C VAL A 284 6.51 14.62 5.85
N ALA A 285 5.66 15.62 6.08
CA ALA A 285 5.60 16.31 7.37
C ALA A 285 5.13 15.38 8.49
N GLU A 286 4.12 14.53 8.23
CA GLU A 286 3.64 13.59 9.24
C GLU A 286 4.61 12.42 9.44
N ALA A 287 5.19 11.89 8.36
CA ALA A 287 6.21 10.86 8.45
C ALA A 287 7.41 11.31 9.32
N ALA A 288 7.85 12.56 9.17
CA ALA A 288 8.94 13.12 9.99
C ALA A 288 8.59 13.24 11.49
N ARG A 289 7.30 13.23 11.86
CA ARG A 289 6.83 13.23 13.26
C ARG A 289 6.70 11.83 13.85
N GLN A 290 6.36 10.85 13.02
CA GLN A 290 5.91 9.53 13.46
C GLN A 290 6.87 8.38 13.15
N LEU A 291 7.79 8.57 12.18
CA LEU A 291 8.74 7.56 11.75
C LEU A 291 10.15 7.91 12.23
N ASP A 292 10.96 6.88 12.44
CA ASP A 292 12.36 7.08 12.75
C ASP A 292 13.13 7.64 11.54
N PRO A 293 14.08 8.54 11.73
CA PRO A 293 14.94 9.00 10.65
C PRO A 293 15.91 7.89 10.18
N PHE A 294 16.33 7.94 8.92
CA PHE A 294 17.16 6.90 8.31
C PHE A 294 18.54 6.74 8.98
N ASP A 295 19.10 7.81 9.49
CA ASP A 295 20.44 7.84 10.12
C ASP A 295 20.51 7.11 11.46
N VAL A 296 19.37 6.89 12.12
CA VAL A 296 19.29 6.07 13.36
C VAL A 296 19.46 4.57 13.05
N HIS A 297 19.31 4.17 11.79
CA HIS A 297 19.37 2.78 11.34
C HIS A 297 20.50 2.54 10.31
N PRO A 298 21.78 2.60 10.68
CA PRO A 298 22.91 2.59 9.73
C PRO A 298 23.01 1.34 8.85
N ARG A 299 22.32 0.24 9.22
CA ARG A 299 22.29 -0.99 8.39
C ARG A 299 21.41 -0.88 7.15
N LEU A 300 20.61 0.19 7.03
CA LEU A 300 19.75 0.43 5.86
C LEU A 300 20.46 1.23 4.75
N THR A 301 21.63 1.82 5.04
CA THR A 301 22.35 2.70 4.11
C THR A 301 23.14 1.95 3.04
N HIS A 302 23.21 0.61 3.10
CA HIS A 302 23.85 -0.23 2.09
C HIS A 302 22.87 -1.30 1.59
N PRO A 303 22.12 -1.07 0.49
CA PRO A 303 21.57 -2.15 -0.28
C PRO A 303 22.72 -2.85 -1.01
N GLY A 304 23.07 -4.05 -0.57
CA GLY A 304 23.94 -4.96 -1.32
C GLY A 304 23.26 -5.49 -2.56
#